data_ef5e2ac2f955a101c3409e77ad0da552
#
_entry.id   ef5e2ac2f955a101c3409e77ad0da552
#
_cell.length_a   1.000
_cell.length_b   1.000
_cell.length_c   1.000
_cell.angle_alpha   90.00
_cell.angle_beta   90.00
_cell.angle_gamma   90.00
#
_symmetry.space_group_name_H-M   'P 1'
#
loop_
_entity.id
_entity.type
_entity.pdbx_description
1 polymer ?
#
loop_
_entity_poly.entity_id
_entity_poly.type
_entity_poly.pdbx_seq_one_letter_code
_entity_poly.pdbx_strand_id
1 'polypeptide(L)'
;MTQLLIHLFVRHPDDTKDAAVRTAYGNLASLVGMACNLLLCLGKLAAGTLFGSIATMADALNNLSDASSNVVSLVGFRLAAKGPDEKHPYGHARYEYLAGLVVCVTILAIGLSLLKESALKVLHPTAVVFSWLSVGVLAAAIGVKLWMSRFNKTIGQRINSETLMATAADSRNDVLTTSAVLLSTVLSHLTGWDVLDGLMGVAVAAFILWSGWGLMMDTLSPLLGESPSPELVEHIEHTVMSYPGVLGVHDLMVHDYGPGHQFASLHIEFPAEADPLEAHDIIDNIERDFLKKDHLQVTIHYDPIVTSDAAVGILRSRLMEKARQMDPRLSIHDLRIVPGDSHTNVLFDLVFPAGYTGDKDARLAEMCNFVKEQDPRYCCMVKVEQSYASALPEEDQ
;
A
#
# COMPACT_ATOMS: atom_id res chain seq x y z
N MET A 1 -7.07 15.12 21.94
CA MET A 1 -6.83 13.86 22.65
C MET A 1 -5.80 12.99 21.91
N THR A 2 -5.95 12.74 20.60
CA THR A 2 -4.97 11.95 19.81
C THR A 2 -3.54 12.48 19.92
N GLN A 3 -3.29 13.75 19.66
CA GLN A 3 -1.96 14.35 19.74
C GLN A 3 -1.35 14.24 21.15
N LEU A 4 -2.16 14.42 22.19
CA LEU A 4 -1.71 14.30 23.59
C LEU A 4 -1.23 12.87 23.89
N LEU A 5 -1.97 11.84 23.45
CA LEU A 5 -1.56 10.43 23.61
C LEU A 5 -0.27 10.13 22.85
N ILE A 6 -0.15 10.65 21.62
CA ILE A 6 1.07 10.48 20.82
C ILE A 6 2.29 11.06 21.55
N HIS A 7 2.22 12.33 21.97
CA HIS A 7 3.35 12.96 22.67
C HIS A 7 3.70 12.32 24.03
N LEU A 8 2.72 11.67 24.67
CA LEU A 8 2.93 11.04 25.98
C LEU A 8 3.61 9.65 25.85
N PHE A 9 3.31 8.92 24.79
CA PHE A 9 3.72 7.51 24.65
C PHE A 9 4.69 7.24 23.50
N VAL A 10 4.86 8.15 22.54
CA VAL A 10 5.76 7.97 21.40
C VAL A 10 6.92 8.96 21.53
N ARG A 11 8.14 8.44 21.61
CA ARG A 11 9.38 9.24 21.59
C ARG A 11 9.71 9.59 20.13
N HIS A 12 10.12 10.82 19.87
CA HIS A 12 10.45 11.31 18.51
C HIS A 12 9.33 11.07 17.48
N PRO A 13 8.09 11.57 17.73
CA PRO A 13 6.91 11.20 16.96
C PRO A 13 6.96 11.64 15.48
N ASP A 14 7.93 12.45 15.08
CA ASP A 14 8.06 12.92 13.71
C ASP A 14 8.93 11.99 12.82
N ASP A 15 9.72 11.11 13.45
CA ASP A 15 10.53 10.12 12.72
C ASP A 15 9.73 8.83 12.44
N THR A 16 8.78 8.95 11.53
CA THR A 16 7.88 7.85 11.18
C THR A 16 8.52 6.76 10.31
N LYS A 17 9.72 7.01 9.79
CA LYS A 17 10.51 6.01 9.04
C LYS A 17 11.24 5.03 9.99
N ASP A 18 11.53 5.43 11.23
CA ASP A 18 12.16 4.57 12.23
C ASP A 18 11.22 3.44 12.68
N ALA A 19 11.70 2.19 12.58
CA ALA A 19 10.94 1.00 12.93
C ALA A 19 10.49 0.97 14.41
N ALA A 20 11.30 1.52 15.34
CA ALA A 20 10.95 1.58 16.75
C ALA A 20 9.83 2.60 17.00
N VAL A 21 9.85 3.74 16.31
CA VAL A 21 8.79 4.75 16.36
C VAL A 21 7.50 4.20 15.77
N ARG A 22 7.55 3.51 14.62
CA ARG A 22 6.39 2.82 14.03
C ARG A 22 5.78 1.81 14.99
N THR A 23 6.61 0.97 15.60
CA THR A 23 6.17 -0.03 16.59
C THR A 23 5.53 0.64 17.81
N ALA A 24 6.06 1.78 18.28
CA ALA A 24 5.47 2.54 19.39
C ALA A 24 4.07 3.07 19.05
N TYR A 25 3.88 3.57 17.82
CA TYR A 25 2.57 3.99 17.30
C TYR A 25 1.58 2.82 17.22
N GLY A 26 1.99 1.68 16.66
CA GLY A 26 1.17 0.49 16.55
C GLY A 26 0.77 -0.06 17.92
N ASN A 27 1.71 -0.14 18.85
CA ASN A 27 1.45 -0.56 20.25
C ASN A 27 0.48 0.40 20.95
N LEU A 28 0.66 1.72 20.79
CA LEU A 28 -0.25 2.72 21.35
C LEU A 28 -1.66 2.55 20.81
N ALA A 29 -1.82 2.43 19.49
CA ALA A 29 -3.11 2.28 18.86
C ALA A 29 -3.82 1.00 19.31
N SER A 30 -3.12 -0.13 19.32
CA SER A 30 -3.66 -1.42 19.74
C SER A 30 -4.06 -1.44 21.22
N LEU A 31 -3.23 -0.88 22.11
CA LEU A 31 -3.52 -0.82 23.54
C LEU A 31 -4.71 0.09 23.85
N VAL A 32 -4.81 1.25 23.20
CA VAL A 32 -5.94 2.17 23.34
C VAL A 32 -7.20 1.53 22.81
N GLY A 33 -7.15 0.88 21.63
CA GLY A 33 -8.27 0.15 21.05
C GLY A 33 -8.76 -0.96 21.98
N MET A 34 -7.85 -1.77 22.51
CA MET A 34 -8.15 -2.83 23.48
C MET A 34 -8.82 -2.28 24.75
N ALA A 35 -8.28 -1.21 25.32
CA ALA A 35 -8.83 -0.58 26.52
C ALA A 35 -10.26 -0.04 26.27
N CYS A 36 -10.49 0.65 25.14
CA CYS A 36 -11.81 1.16 24.78
C CYS A 36 -12.82 0.03 24.57
N ASN A 37 -12.47 -1.02 23.84
CA ASN A 37 -13.36 -2.15 23.59
C ASN A 37 -13.67 -2.91 24.89
N LEU A 38 -12.70 -3.05 25.77
CA LEU A 38 -12.92 -3.66 27.08
C LEU A 38 -13.86 -2.82 27.96
N LEU A 39 -13.67 -1.50 27.97
CA LEU A 39 -14.57 -0.58 28.70
C LEU A 39 -16.00 -0.61 28.14
N LEU A 40 -16.17 -0.64 26.82
CA LEU A 40 -17.47 -0.80 26.17
C LEU A 40 -18.11 -2.15 26.51
N CYS A 41 -17.33 -3.23 26.48
CA CYS A 41 -17.79 -4.56 26.89
C CYS A 41 -18.30 -4.56 28.33
N LEU A 42 -17.50 -4.09 29.28
CA LEU A 42 -17.87 -4.03 30.69
C LEU A 42 -19.09 -3.13 30.94
N GLY A 43 -19.13 -1.96 30.29
CA GLY A 43 -20.28 -1.04 30.40
C GLY A 43 -21.57 -1.64 29.86
N LYS A 44 -21.52 -2.28 28.68
CA LYS A 44 -22.69 -2.97 28.10
C LYS A 44 -23.09 -4.20 28.90
N LEU A 45 -22.13 -4.98 29.42
CA LEU A 45 -22.42 -6.13 30.27
C LEU A 45 -23.12 -5.71 31.58
N ALA A 46 -22.63 -4.67 32.24
CA ALA A 46 -23.25 -4.10 33.43
C ALA A 46 -24.67 -3.59 33.12
N ALA A 47 -24.85 -2.83 32.06
CA ALA A 47 -26.16 -2.36 31.63
C ALA A 47 -27.12 -3.53 31.28
N GLY A 48 -26.63 -4.52 30.53
CA GLY A 48 -27.43 -5.71 30.16
C GLY A 48 -27.88 -6.53 31.36
N THR A 49 -27.04 -6.72 32.35
CA THR A 49 -27.38 -7.46 33.59
C THR A 49 -28.31 -6.67 34.48
N LEU A 50 -28.09 -5.37 34.67
CA LEU A 50 -28.94 -4.51 35.52
C LEU A 50 -30.36 -4.35 34.96
N PHE A 51 -30.49 -4.32 33.64
CA PHE A 51 -31.79 -4.08 32.98
C PHE A 51 -32.38 -5.32 32.30
N GLY A 52 -31.72 -6.48 32.43
CA GLY A 52 -32.22 -7.76 31.91
C GLY A 52 -32.22 -7.85 30.38
N SER A 53 -31.40 -7.06 29.68
CA SER A 53 -31.35 -7.01 28.21
C SER A 53 -30.32 -8.02 27.65
N ILE A 54 -30.80 -9.15 27.16
CA ILE A 54 -29.99 -10.17 26.49
C ILE A 54 -29.31 -9.60 25.25
N ALA A 55 -30.00 -8.74 24.49
CA ALA A 55 -29.44 -8.08 23.30
C ALA A 55 -28.19 -7.21 23.63
N THR A 56 -28.28 -6.43 24.73
CA THR A 56 -27.15 -5.61 25.20
C THR A 56 -25.99 -6.46 25.69
N MET A 57 -26.28 -7.62 26.31
CA MET A 57 -25.23 -8.58 26.70
C MET A 57 -24.57 -9.24 25.50
N ALA A 58 -25.33 -9.60 24.46
CA ALA A 58 -24.78 -10.13 23.21
C ALA A 58 -23.88 -9.10 22.50
N ASP A 59 -24.29 -7.82 22.48
CA ASP A 59 -23.50 -6.73 21.91
C ASP A 59 -22.22 -6.45 22.72
N ALA A 60 -22.20 -6.74 24.03
CA ALA A 60 -20.98 -6.71 24.83
C ALA A 60 -19.93 -7.76 24.36
N LEU A 61 -20.40 -8.94 23.93
CA LEU A 61 -19.50 -9.99 23.40
C LEU A 61 -18.87 -9.57 22.07
N ASN A 62 -19.56 -8.79 21.24
CA ASN A 62 -18.96 -8.22 20.04
C ASN A 62 -17.75 -7.34 20.38
N ASN A 63 -17.89 -6.44 21.37
CA ASN A 63 -16.76 -5.62 21.79
C ASN A 63 -15.58 -6.43 22.37
N LEU A 64 -15.84 -7.61 22.94
CA LEU A 64 -14.79 -8.52 23.35
C LEU A 64 -14.05 -9.14 22.15
N SER A 65 -14.80 -9.47 21.09
CA SER A 65 -14.23 -9.92 19.82
C SER A 65 -13.35 -8.85 19.18
N ASP A 66 -13.80 -7.58 19.17
CA ASP A 66 -13.02 -6.44 18.66
C ASP A 66 -11.74 -6.20 19.47
N ALA A 67 -11.80 -6.42 20.79
CA ALA A 67 -10.60 -6.40 21.62
C ALA A 67 -9.58 -7.47 21.18
N SER A 68 -10.05 -8.64 20.71
CA SER A 68 -9.18 -9.70 20.18
C SER A 68 -8.48 -9.29 18.89
N SER A 69 -9.17 -8.56 17.98
CA SER A 69 -8.55 -8.00 16.77
C SER A 69 -7.43 -7.01 17.11
N ASN A 70 -7.59 -6.20 18.16
CA ASN A 70 -6.52 -5.32 18.64
C ASN A 70 -5.31 -6.11 19.22
N VAL A 71 -5.54 -7.30 19.80
CA VAL A 71 -4.44 -8.21 20.21
C VAL A 71 -3.68 -8.70 18.99
N VAL A 72 -4.36 -9.09 17.91
CA VAL A 72 -3.73 -9.51 16.65
C VAL A 72 -2.84 -8.40 16.10
N SER A 73 -3.35 -7.16 16.04
CA SER A 73 -2.58 -6.00 15.60
C SER A 73 -1.35 -5.76 16.49
N LEU A 74 -1.52 -5.83 17.82
CA LEU A 74 -0.41 -5.66 18.78
C LEU A 74 0.69 -6.72 18.58
N VAL A 75 0.30 -7.97 18.39
CA VAL A 75 1.23 -9.07 18.11
C VAL A 75 1.91 -8.86 16.77
N GLY A 76 1.16 -8.45 15.73
CA GLY A 76 1.69 -8.13 14.41
C GLY A 76 2.80 -7.08 14.46
N PHE A 77 2.55 -5.93 15.11
CA PHE A 77 3.56 -4.88 15.28
C PHE A 77 4.80 -5.33 16.07
N ARG A 78 4.61 -6.15 17.11
CA ARG A 78 5.74 -6.69 17.89
C ARG A 78 6.58 -7.69 17.10
N LEU A 79 5.93 -8.53 16.29
CA LEU A 79 6.64 -9.47 15.43
C LEU A 79 7.34 -8.75 14.27
N ALA A 80 6.68 -7.75 13.68
CA ALA A 80 7.26 -6.93 12.62
C ALA A 80 8.52 -6.18 13.06
N ALA A 81 8.56 -5.75 14.31
CA ALA A 81 9.73 -5.08 14.92
C ALA A 81 10.95 -6.00 15.12
N LYS A 82 10.81 -7.33 14.95
CA LYS A 82 11.92 -8.25 15.05
C LYS A 82 12.85 -8.10 13.85
N GLY A 83 14.12 -7.83 14.12
CA GLY A 83 15.16 -7.69 13.11
C GLY A 83 15.40 -8.98 12.31
N PRO A 84 16.32 -8.94 11.34
CA PRO A 84 16.75 -10.10 10.56
C PRO A 84 17.28 -11.25 11.44
N ASP A 85 17.00 -12.48 11.01
CA ASP A 85 17.58 -13.69 11.59
C ASP A 85 18.01 -14.66 10.47
N GLU A 86 18.61 -15.82 10.84
CA GLU A 86 19.12 -16.79 9.86
C GLU A 86 18.06 -17.32 8.89
N LYS A 87 16.79 -17.37 9.30
CA LYS A 87 15.68 -17.85 8.45
C LYS A 87 15.04 -16.73 7.65
N HIS A 88 15.07 -15.50 8.17
CA HIS A 88 14.45 -14.32 7.59
C HIS A 88 15.48 -13.19 7.49
N PRO A 89 16.42 -13.27 6.52
CA PRO A 89 17.53 -12.31 6.40
C PRO A 89 17.08 -10.90 6.05
N TYR A 90 15.89 -10.72 5.49
CA TYR A 90 15.28 -9.42 5.18
C TYR A 90 14.41 -8.86 6.32
N GLY A 91 14.41 -9.51 7.50
CA GLY A 91 13.60 -9.09 8.64
C GLY A 91 12.18 -9.66 8.64
N HIS A 92 11.37 -9.14 9.56
CA HIS A 92 10.03 -9.64 9.86
C HIS A 92 8.92 -8.61 9.62
N ALA A 93 9.21 -7.48 8.98
CA ALA A 93 8.27 -6.36 8.88
C ALA A 93 6.95 -6.72 8.15
N ARG A 94 6.96 -7.72 7.27
CA ARG A 94 5.74 -8.26 6.61
C ARG A 94 4.71 -8.85 7.58
N TYR A 95 5.06 -9.13 8.85
CA TYR A 95 4.06 -9.51 9.86
C TYR A 95 3.02 -8.41 10.10
N GLU A 96 3.34 -7.14 9.83
CA GLU A 96 2.35 -6.06 9.88
C GLU A 96 1.25 -6.27 8.83
N TYR A 97 1.60 -6.57 7.57
CA TYR A 97 0.62 -6.88 6.52
C TYR A 97 -0.21 -8.13 6.85
N LEU A 98 0.45 -9.20 7.37
CA LEU A 98 -0.26 -10.41 7.77
C LEU A 98 -1.27 -10.16 8.89
N ALA A 99 -0.93 -9.33 9.87
CA ALA A 99 -1.85 -8.93 10.92
C ALA A 99 -3.04 -8.12 10.37
N GLY A 100 -2.79 -7.19 9.45
CA GLY A 100 -3.84 -6.46 8.71
C GLY A 100 -4.76 -7.40 7.96
N LEU A 101 -4.19 -8.38 7.25
CA LEU A 101 -4.98 -9.38 6.51
C LEU A 101 -5.90 -10.20 7.43
N VAL A 102 -5.44 -10.61 8.61
CA VAL A 102 -6.28 -11.30 9.61
C VAL A 102 -7.46 -10.43 10.03
N VAL A 103 -7.22 -9.13 10.26
CA VAL A 103 -8.30 -8.18 10.59
C VAL A 103 -9.29 -8.06 9.42
N CYS A 104 -8.82 -7.92 8.17
CA CYS A 104 -9.68 -7.85 6.98
C CYS A 104 -10.55 -9.11 6.81
N VAL A 105 -9.97 -10.30 6.97
CA VAL A 105 -10.71 -11.57 6.92
C VAL A 105 -11.79 -11.62 8.01
N THR A 106 -11.49 -11.12 9.22
CA THR A 106 -12.45 -11.04 10.32
C THR A 106 -13.62 -10.09 9.96
N ILE A 107 -13.33 -8.92 9.39
CA ILE A 107 -14.35 -7.96 8.91
C ILE A 107 -15.27 -8.62 7.88
N LEU A 108 -14.70 -9.31 6.90
CA LEU A 108 -15.48 -10.01 5.86
C LEU A 108 -16.36 -11.13 6.47
N ALA A 109 -15.84 -11.91 7.42
CA ALA A 109 -16.60 -12.94 8.11
C ALA A 109 -17.78 -12.36 8.90
N ILE A 110 -17.57 -11.25 9.61
CA ILE A 110 -18.62 -10.51 10.33
C ILE A 110 -19.65 -9.96 9.33
N GLY A 111 -19.21 -9.36 8.22
CA GLY A 111 -20.08 -8.86 7.16
C GLY A 111 -21.00 -9.95 6.57
N LEU A 112 -20.45 -11.14 6.31
CA LEU A 112 -21.22 -12.29 5.82
C LEU A 112 -22.23 -12.78 6.87
N SER A 113 -21.84 -12.84 8.14
CA SER A 113 -22.75 -13.22 9.23
C SER A 113 -23.89 -12.22 9.36
N LEU A 114 -23.58 -10.93 9.34
CA LEU A 114 -24.58 -9.84 9.39
C LEU A 114 -25.52 -9.90 8.18
N LEU A 115 -25.01 -10.16 6.98
CA LEU A 115 -25.83 -10.30 5.77
C LEU A 115 -26.84 -11.46 5.92
N LYS A 116 -26.37 -12.61 6.39
CA LYS A 116 -27.22 -13.80 6.64
C LYS A 116 -28.31 -13.50 7.66
N GLU A 117 -27.96 -12.94 8.82
CA GLU A 117 -28.89 -12.62 9.89
C GLU A 117 -29.93 -11.58 9.45
N SER A 118 -29.47 -10.54 8.75
CA SER A 118 -30.36 -9.48 8.25
C SER A 118 -31.31 -10.00 7.16
N ALA A 119 -30.85 -10.86 6.27
CA ALA A 119 -31.69 -11.51 5.26
C ALA A 119 -32.79 -12.39 5.93
N LEU A 120 -32.42 -13.14 6.97
CA LEU A 120 -33.41 -13.91 7.75
C LEU A 120 -34.44 -13.00 8.44
N LYS A 121 -34.05 -11.84 8.97
CA LYS A 121 -34.96 -10.85 9.55
C LYS A 121 -35.90 -10.21 8.52
N VAL A 122 -35.48 -10.06 7.27
CA VAL A 122 -36.36 -9.62 6.18
C VAL A 122 -37.44 -10.67 5.91
N LEU A 123 -37.05 -11.96 5.89
CA LEU A 123 -38.00 -13.06 5.64
C LEU A 123 -38.89 -13.36 6.83
N HIS A 124 -38.39 -13.21 8.05
CA HIS A 124 -39.07 -13.48 9.32
C HIS A 124 -38.89 -12.30 10.27
N PRO A 125 -39.65 -11.20 10.07
CA PRO A 125 -39.57 -10.02 10.91
C PRO A 125 -39.85 -10.31 12.39
N THR A 126 -38.99 -9.83 13.27
CA THR A 126 -39.12 -9.94 14.71
C THR A 126 -39.29 -8.55 15.30
N ALA A 127 -40.25 -8.39 16.24
CA ALA A 127 -40.49 -7.12 16.90
C ALA A 127 -39.24 -6.61 17.64
N VAL A 128 -38.86 -5.37 17.40
CA VAL A 128 -37.71 -4.73 18.03
C VAL A 128 -38.13 -4.13 19.37
N VAL A 129 -37.47 -4.53 20.47
CA VAL A 129 -37.75 -4.00 21.81
C VAL A 129 -37.13 -2.60 21.94
N PHE A 130 -38.00 -1.60 22.02
CA PHE A 130 -37.58 -0.21 22.20
C PHE A 130 -37.35 0.13 23.69
N SER A 131 -36.23 0.79 23.99
CA SER A 131 -35.89 1.32 25.29
C SER A 131 -35.01 2.57 25.17
N TRP A 132 -35.40 3.66 25.86
CA TRP A 132 -34.58 4.90 25.90
C TRP A 132 -33.18 4.68 26.47
N LEU A 133 -33.03 3.72 27.38
CA LEU A 133 -31.73 3.37 27.94
C LEU A 133 -30.84 2.69 26.87
N SER A 134 -31.43 1.74 26.12
CA SER A 134 -30.70 1.11 24.99
C SER A 134 -30.25 2.15 23.97
N VAL A 135 -31.09 3.13 23.65
CA VAL A 135 -30.75 4.27 22.78
C VAL A 135 -29.57 5.05 23.35
N GLY A 136 -29.54 5.33 24.65
CA GLY A 136 -28.42 6.05 25.29
C GLY A 136 -27.10 5.26 25.26
N VAL A 137 -27.16 3.96 25.53
CA VAL A 137 -25.96 3.08 25.48
C VAL A 137 -25.43 2.95 24.07
N LEU A 138 -26.30 2.77 23.06
CA LEU A 138 -25.90 2.71 21.66
C LEU A 138 -25.29 4.03 21.18
N ALA A 139 -25.88 5.17 21.56
CA ALA A 139 -25.34 6.49 21.21
C ALA A 139 -23.94 6.74 21.83
N ALA A 140 -23.74 6.33 23.08
CA ALA A 140 -22.45 6.42 23.73
C ALA A 140 -21.41 5.52 23.05
N ALA A 141 -21.79 4.28 22.69
CA ALA A 141 -20.94 3.36 21.96
C ALA A 141 -20.53 3.91 20.57
N ILE A 142 -21.48 4.49 19.83
CA ILE A 142 -21.22 5.17 18.55
C ILE A 142 -20.15 6.28 18.74
N GLY A 143 -20.30 7.12 19.77
CA GLY A 143 -19.33 8.18 20.06
C GLY A 143 -17.92 7.66 20.32
N VAL A 144 -17.77 6.62 21.13
CA VAL A 144 -16.47 5.99 21.42
C VAL A 144 -15.87 5.34 20.16
N LYS A 145 -16.65 4.55 19.42
CA LYS A 145 -16.19 3.87 18.19
C LYS A 145 -15.83 4.87 17.09
N LEU A 146 -16.58 5.97 16.95
CA LEU A 146 -16.26 7.04 16.01
C LEU A 146 -14.92 7.72 16.35
N TRP A 147 -14.67 7.94 17.65
CA TRP A 147 -13.37 8.45 18.10
C TRP A 147 -12.24 7.44 17.84
N MET A 148 -12.44 6.16 18.13
CA MET A 148 -11.46 5.10 17.87
C MET A 148 -11.14 4.99 16.38
N SER A 149 -12.15 5.02 15.51
CA SER A 149 -11.95 4.99 14.06
C SER A 149 -11.09 6.16 13.59
N ARG A 150 -11.39 7.40 14.03
CA ARG A 150 -10.58 8.57 13.70
C ARG A 150 -9.16 8.51 14.27
N PHE A 151 -9.01 8.00 15.49
CA PHE A 151 -7.74 7.82 16.16
C PHE A 151 -6.84 6.85 15.40
N ASN A 152 -7.33 5.66 15.09
CA ASN A 152 -6.59 4.63 14.33
C ASN A 152 -6.28 5.11 12.92
N LYS A 153 -7.25 5.75 12.22
CA LYS A 153 -7.02 6.32 10.89
C LYS A 153 -5.91 7.37 10.90
N THR A 154 -5.91 8.28 11.88
CA THR A 154 -4.89 9.34 11.98
C THR A 154 -3.50 8.76 12.20
N ILE A 155 -3.37 7.74 13.05
CA ILE A 155 -2.09 7.06 13.28
C ILE A 155 -1.72 6.22 12.07
N GLY A 156 -2.65 5.43 11.52
CA GLY A 156 -2.43 4.57 10.35
C GLY A 156 -1.90 5.37 9.15
N GLN A 157 -2.50 6.50 8.84
CA GLN A 157 -2.04 7.40 7.79
C GLN A 157 -0.65 8.00 8.10
N ARG A 158 -0.36 8.33 9.37
CA ARG A 158 0.93 8.93 9.75
C ARG A 158 2.10 7.97 9.60
N ILE A 159 1.90 6.68 9.88
CA ILE A 159 2.94 5.65 9.77
C ILE A 159 2.76 4.74 8.55
N ASN A 160 1.83 5.04 7.65
CA ASN A 160 1.48 4.23 6.48
C ASN A 160 1.26 2.75 6.85
N SER A 161 0.32 2.49 7.76
CA SER A 161 0.02 1.15 8.29
C SER A 161 -1.35 0.66 7.86
N GLU A 162 -1.38 -0.34 6.97
CA GLU A 162 -2.59 -1.00 6.51
C GLU A 162 -3.33 -1.71 7.66
N THR A 163 -2.60 -2.28 8.61
CA THR A 163 -3.19 -2.88 9.82
C THR A 163 -4.01 -1.89 10.62
N LEU A 164 -3.50 -0.67 10.83
CA LEU A 164 -4.26 0.37 11.54
C LEU A 164 -5.39 0.95 10.70
N MET A 165 -5.24 0.99 9.39
CA MET A 165 -6.33 1.35 8.48
C MET A 165 -7.45 0.30 8.53
N ALA A 166 -7.11 -1.00 8.57
CA ALA A 166 -8.07 -2.09 8.79
C ALA A 166 -8.80 -1.95 10.13
N THR A 167 -8.07 -1.70 11.22
CA THR A 167 -8.67 -1.49 12.56
C THR A 167 -9.55 -0.22 12.61
N ALA A 168 -9.19 0.83 11.86
CA ALA A 168 -10.01 2.03 11.74
C ALA A 168 -11.31 1.77 10.97
N ALA A 169 -11.24 0.94 9.91
CA ALA A 169 -12.40 0.52 9.12
C ALA A 169 -13.34 -0.38 9.96
N ASP A 170 -12.81 -1.31 10.75
CA ASP A 170 -13.56 -2.12 11.69
C ASP A 170 -14.37 -1.26 12.65
N SER A 171 -13.71 -0.32 13.35
CA SER A 171 -14.40 0.63 14.24
C SER A 171 -15.44 1.51 13.51
N ARG A 172 -15.23 1.85 12.23
CA ARG A 172 -16.21 2.58 11.39
C ARG A 172 -17.41 1.70 11.05
N ASN A 173 -17.17 0.44 10.72
CA ASN A 173 -18.24 -0.53 10.43
C ASN A 173 -19.11 -0.75 11.65
N ASP A 174 -18.54 -0.78 12.85
CA ASP A 174 -19.28 -0.82 14.11
C ASP A 174 -20.19 0.41 14.30
N VAL A 175 -19.67 1.61 13.96
CA VAL A 175 -20.49 2.84 13.99
C VAL A 175 -21.66 2.72 13.02
N LEU A 176 -21.44 2.24 11.79
CA LEU A 176 -22.49 2.10 10.79
C LEU A 176 -23.53 1.06 11.22
N THR A 177 -23.10 -0.10 11.68
CA THR A 177 -23.99 -1.17 12.16
C THR A 177 -24.81 -0.71 13.35
N THR A 178 -24.16 -0.13 14.36
CA THR A 178 -24.84 0.37 15.57
C THR A 178 -25.79 1.53 15.25
N SER A 179 -25.42 2.42 14.31
CA SER A 179 -26.28 3.52 13.85
C SER A 179 -27.50 3.00 13.08
N ALA A 180 -27.33 1.99 12.23
CA ALA A 180 -28.41 1.36 11.51
C ALA A 180 -29.39 0.67 12.48
N VAL A 181 -28.86 -0.06 13.48
CA VAL A 181 -29.69 -0.67 14.54
C VAL A 181 -30.44 0.40 15.34
N LEU A 182 -29.77 1.50 15.70
CA LEU A 182 -30.43 2.60 16.42
C LEU A 182 -31.56 3.23 15.58
N LEU A 183 -31.26 3.51 14.30
CA LEU A 183 -32.22 4.11 13.37
C LEU A 183 -33.38 3.15 13.09
N SER A 184 -33.13 1.88 12.82
CA SER A 184 -34.17 0.87 12.60
C SER A 184 -35.06 0.70 13.83
N THR A 185 -34.46 0.67 15.04
CA THR A 185 -35.20 0.57 16.30
C THR A 185 -36.17 1.75 16.49
N VAL A 186 -35.69 2.98 16.22
CA VAL A 186 -36.56 4.19 16.33
C VAL A 186 -37.64 4.18 15.23
N LEU A 187 -37.28 3.88 13.99
CA LEU A 187 -38.24 3.86 12.88
C LEU A 187 -39.28 2.74 13.04
N SER A 188 -38.88 1.53 13.44
CA SER A 188 -39.81 0.44 13.71
C SER A 188 -40.78 0.79 14.84
N HIS A 189 -40.33 1.44 15.91
CA HIS A 189 -41.17 1.92 16.98
C HIS A 189 -42.19 2.99 16.51
N LEU A 190 -41.81 3.89 15.63
CA LEU A 190 -42.67 4.96 15.12
C LEU A 190 -43.65 4.48 14.04
N THR A 191 -43.21 3.54 13.18
CA THR A 191 -44.00 3.11 12.00
C THR A 191 -44.71 1.76 12.19
N GLY A 192 -44.28 0.94 13.13
CA GLY A 192 -44.72 -0.44 13.30
C GLY A 192 -44.21 -1.41 12.22
N TRP A 193 -43.17 -1.01 11.42
CA TRP A 193 -42.61 -1.82 10.33
C TRP A 193 -41.34 -2.56 10.78
N ASP A 194 -41.50 -3.78 11.28
CA ASP A 194 -40.38 -4.59 11.80
C ASP A 194 -39.41 -5.05 10.69
N VAL A 195 -39.82 -5.03 9.42
CA VAL A 195 -38.96 -5.37 8.26
C VAL A 195 -37.81 -4.38 8.07
N LEU A 196 -37.94 -3.13 8.52
CA LEU A 196 -36.93 -2.08 8.36
C LEU A 196 -35.57 -2.46 8.96
N ASP A 197 -35.58 -3.16 10.10
CA ASP A 197 -34.34 -3.62 10.74
C ASP A 197 -33.57 -4.59 9.85
N GLY A 198 -34.24 -5.56 9.24
CA GLY A 198 -33.64 -6.48 8.29
C GLY A 198 -33.07 -5.78 7.03
N LEU A 199 -33.86 -4.85 6.45
CA LEU A 199 -33.41 -4.11 5.24
C LEU A 199 -32.19 -3.23 5.50
N MET A 200 -32.21 -2.49 6.62
CA MET A 200 -31.06 -1.67 7.02
C MET A 200 -29.84 -2.53 7.28
N GLY A 201 -30.01 -3.68 7.93
CA GLY A 201 -28.94 -4.64 8.16
C GLY A 201 -28.33 -5.19 6.87
N VAL A 202 -29.15 -5.53 5.86
CA VAL A 202 -28.66 -5.98 4.52
C VAL A 202 -27.84 -4.87 3.84
N ALA A 203 -28.32 -3.62 3.86
CA ALA A 203 -27.62 -2.50 3.25
C ALA A 203 -26.25 -2.25 3.91
N VAL A 204 -26.19 -2.29 5.24
CA VAL A 204 -24.94 -2.14 6.01
C VAL A 204 -23.99 -3.31 5.74
N ALA A 205 -24.49 -4.55 5.74
CA ALA A 205 -23.68 -5.74 5.47
C ALA A 205 -23.06 -5.70 4.06
N ALA A 206 -23.82 -5.28 3.04
CA ALA A 206 -23.33 -5.11 1.69
C ALA A 206 -22.20 -4.06 1.62
N PHE A 207 -22.37 -2.93 2.33
CA PHE A 207 -21.32 -1.90 2.42
C PHE A 207 -20.05 -2.42 3.13
N ILE A 208 -20.20 -3.16 4.24
CA ILE A 208 -19.07 -3.75 4.98
C ILE A 208 -18.29 -4.73 4.09
N LEU A 209 -18.99 -5.59 3.34
CA LEU A 209 -18.36 -6.54 2.44
C LEU A 209 -17.62 -5.85 1.30
N TRP A 210 -18.22 -4.83 0.69
CA TRP A 210 -17.57 -4.06 -0.37
C TRP A 210 -16.32 -3.32 0.12
N SER A 211 -16.44 -2.60 1.25
CA SER A 211 -15.33 -1.88 1.87
C SER A 211 -14.22 -2.83 2.39
N GLY A 212 -14.61 -3.95 3.00
CA GLY A 212 -13.69 -4.95 3.53
C GLY A 212 -12.91 -5.68 2.42
N TRP A 213 -13.53 -5.89 1.26
CA TRP A 213 -12.84 -6.45 0.09
C TRP A 213 -11.76 -5.51 -0.44
N GLY A 214 -12.08 -4.21 -0.61
CA GLY A 214 -11.08 -3.20 -1.01
C GLY A 214 -9.89 -3.21 -0.06
N LEU A 215 -10.15 -3.09 1.25
CA LEU A 215 -9.10 -3.09 2.26
C LEU A 215 -8.26 -4.38 2.29
N MET A 216 -8.87 -5.53 1.99
CA MET A 216 -8.15 -6.79 1.86
C MET A 216 -7.20 -6.76 0.65
N MET A 217 -7.64 -6.20 -0.48
CA MET A 217 -6.79 -6.06 -1.66
C MET A 217 -5.63 -5.10 -1.40
N ASP A 218 -5.87 -3.95 -0.78
CA ASP A 218 -4.83 -2.98 -0.41
C ASP A 218 -3.77 -3.60 0.53
N THR A 219 -4.21 -4.45 1.47
CA THR A 219 -3.29 -5.16 2.39
C THR A 219 -2.52 -6.31 1.70
N LEU A 220 -3.12 -6.93 0.69
CA LEU A 220 -2.52 -8.06 -0.04
C LEU A 220 -1.55 -7.58 -1.13
N SER A 221 -1.82 -6.42 -1.74
CA SER A 221 -1.05 -5.87 -2.87
C SER A 221 0.46 -5.78 -2.57
N PRO A 222 0.92 -5.22 -1.42
CA PRO A 222 2.35 -5.18 -1.08
C PRO A 222 2.98 -6.57 -0.92
N LEU A 223 2.19 -7.58 -0.48
CA LEU A 223 2.69 -8.95 -0.36
C LEU A 223 2.91 -9.62 -1.72
N LEU A 224 2.13 -9.24 -2.73
CA LEU A 224 2.24 -9.72 -4.11
C LEU A 224 3.31 -8.99 -4.92
N GLY A 225 3.83 -7.87 -4.43
CA GLY A 225 4.81 -7.04 -5.14
C GLY A 225 4.14 -5.90 -5.88
N GLU A 226 3.61 -4.96 -5.12
CA GLU A 226 3.03 -3.71 -5.63
C GLU A 226 4.10 -2.84 -6.27
N SER A 227 3.73 -2.12 -7.32
CA SER A 227 4.60 -1.10 -7.92
C SER A 227 4.91 0.01 -6.92
N PRO A 228 6.14 0.56 -6.90
CA PRO A 228 6.47 1.69 -6.05
C PRO A 228 5.60 2.91 -6.39
N SER A 229 5.37 3.78 -5.40
CA SER A 229 4.62 5.00 -5.65
C SER A 229 5.36 5.91 -6.64
N PRO A 230 4.63 6.67 -7.49
CA PRO A 230 5.24 7.62 -8.43
C PRO A 230 6.18 8.61 -7.74
N GLU A 231 5.83 9.06 -6.52
CA GLU A 231 6.64 9.99 -5.74
C GLU A 231 7.98 9.38 -5.33
N LEU A 232 8.01 8.08 -4.99
CA LEU A 232 9.25 7.38 -4.66
C LEU A 232 10.13 7.22 -5.89
N VAL A 233 9.54 6.88 -7.04
CA VAL A 233 10.26 6.77 -8.33
C VAL A 233 10.89 8.11 -8.68
N GLU A 234 10.12 9.20 -8.68
CA GLU A 234 10.60 10.55 -8.98
C GLU A 234 11.70 10.99 -8.01
N HIS A 235 11.54 10.69 -6.71
CA HIS A 235 12.54 11.00 -5.70
C HIS A 235 13.87 10.27 -5.96
N ILE A 236 13.82 8.98 -6.31
CA ILE A 236 15.02 8.18 -6.61
C ILE A 236 15.69 8.73 -7.87
N GLU A 237 14.95 8.90 -8.96
CA GLU A 237 15.48 9.41 -10.22
C GLU A 237 16.10 10.81 -10.06
N HIS A 238 15.39 11.73 -9.42
CA HIS A 238 15.88 13.08 -9.18
C HIS A 238 17.15 13.09 -8.31
N THR A 239 17.18 12.27 -7.27
CA THR A 239 18.33 12.17 -6.37
C THR A 239 19.56 11.65 -7.12
N VAL A 240 19.42 10.56 -7.86
CA VAL A 240 20.52 9.94 -8.62
C VAL A 240 21.02 10.89 -9.70
N MET A 241 20.12 11.51 -10.47
CA MET A 241 20.46 12.48 -11.52
C MET A 241 21.12 13.77 -11.00
N SER A 242 21.05 14.04 -9.71
CA SER A 242 21.71 15.22 -9.10
C SER A 242 23.21 15.03 -8.91
N TYR A 243 23.73 13.80 -9.02
CA TYR A 243 25.16 13.52 -8.85
C TYR A 243 25.97 13.79 -10.13
N PRO A 244 27.20 14.32 -9.98
CA PRO A 244 28.01 14.66 -11.13
C PRO A 244 28.42 13.40 -11.92
N GLY A 245 28.36 13.50 -13.25
CA GLY A 245 28.76 12.43 -14.15
C GLY A 245 27.65 11.43 -14.49
N VAL A 246 26.52 11.44 -13.80
CA VAL A 246 25.36 10.61 -14.14
C VAL A 246 24.69 11.14 -15.40
N LEU A 247 24.53 10.30 -16.41
CA LEU A 247 23.93 10.62 -17.71
C LEU A 247 22.46 10.18 -17.80
N GLY A 248 22.11 9.11 -17.11
CA GLY A 248 20.78 8.52 -17.13
C GLY A 248 20.57 7.52 -16.00
N VAL A 249 19.31 7.23 -15.73
CA VAL A 249 18.84 6.23 -14.77
C VAL A 249 17.78 5.38 -15.45
N HIS A 250 17.86 4.06 -15.28
CA HIS A 250 16.87 3.14 -15.84
C HIS A 250 16.79 1.83 -15.02
N ASP A 251 15.89 0.94 -15.39
CA ASP A 251 15.66 -0.39 -14.78
C ASP A 251 15.46 -0.35 -13.27
N LEU A 252 14.76 0.69 -12.79
CA LEU A 252 14.43 0.80 -11.38
C LEU A 252 13.47 -0.30 -10.97
N MET A 253 13.88 -1.13 -10.00
CA MET A 253 13.06 -2.11 -9.32
C MET A 253 13.05 -1.81 -7.82
N VAL A 254 11.87 -1.83 -7.21
CA VAL A 254 11.73 -1.68 -5.76
C VAL A 254 11.03 -2.91 -5.18
N HIS A 255 11.65 -3.49 -4.15
CA HIS A 255 11.11 -4.64 -3.44
C HIS A 255 10.70 -4.24 -2.03
N ASP A 256 9.43 -4.46 -1.68
CA ASP A 256 8.89 -4.20 -0.35
C ASP A 256 8.93 -5.47 0.51
N TYR A 257 9.66 -5.40 1.62
CA TYR A 257 9.70 -6.44 2.65
C TYR A 257 8.96 -6.04 3.93
N GLY A 258 8.12 -5.03 3.83
CA GLY A 258 7.31 -4.49 4.92
C GLY A 258 7.62 -3.02 5.20
N PRO A 259 6.77 -2.33 5.91
CA PRO A 259 6.90 -0.90 6.14
C PRO A 259 8.27 -0.49 6.70
N GLY A 260 8.97 0.39 5.98
CA GLY A 260 10.31 0.84 6.33
C GLY A 260 11.43 -0.16 6.01
N HIS A 261 11.16 -1.23 5.27
CA HIS A 261 12.13 -2.22 4.81
C HIS A 261 12.01 -2.42 3.30
N GLN A 262 12.52 -1.49 2.53
CA GLN A 262 12.52 -1.53 1.08
C GLN A 262 13.94 -1.66 0.54
N PHE A 263 14.06 -2.37 -0.59
CA PHE A 263 15.29 -2.55 -1.35
C PHE A 263 15.04 -2.09 -2.76
N ALA A 264 15.97 -1.35 -3.33
CA ALA A 264 15.90 -0.94 -4.72
C ALA A 264 17.15 -1.39 -5.48
N SER A 265 16.96 -1.71 -6.75
CA SER A 265 18.04 -1.84 -7.70
C SER A 265 17.76 -0.97 -8.91
N LEU A 266 18.79 -0.36 -9.47
CA LEU A 266 18.68 0.48 -10.65
C LEU A 266 19.98 0.48 -11.43
N HIS A 267 19.91 0.94 -12.65
CA HIS A 267 21.04 1.13 -13.53
C HIS A 267 21.36 2.61 -13.68
N ILE A 268 22.65 2.94 -13.71
CA ILE A 268 23.12 4.32 -13.94
C ILE A 268 24.05 4.34 -15.14
N GLU A 269 23.76 5.24 -16.07
CA GLU A 269 24.61 5.52 -17.21
C GLU A 269 25.70 6.53 -16.86
N PHE A 270 26.96 6.17 -17.11
CA PHE A 270 28.11 7.05 -16.99
C PHE A 270 28.90 7.11 -18.29
N PRO A 271 29.70 8.20 -18.54
CA PRO A 271 30.64 8.22 -19.66
C PRO A 271 31.62 7.05 -19.58
N ALA A 272 31.74 6.27 -20.66
CA ALA A 272 32.69 5.17 -20.74
C ALA A 272 34.16 5.63 -20.63
N GLU A 273 34.41 6.92 -20.86
CA GLU A 273 35.70 7.57 -20.76
C GLU A 273 36.05 8.01 -19.32
N ALA A 274 35.11 7.95 -18.38
CA ALA A 274 35.32 8.28 -16.98
C ALA A 274 36.22 7.23 -16.31
N ASP A 275 36.98 7.64 -15.28
CA ASP A 275 37.73 6.69 -14.46
C ASP A 275 36.74 5.77 -13.72
N PRO A 276 36.83 4.43 -13.88
CA PRO A 276 35.94 3.50 -13.21
C PRO A 276 35.94 3.60 -11.67
N LEU A 277 37.06 4.00 -11.07
CA LEU A 277 37.16 4.17 -9.62
C LEU A 277 36.45 5.43 -9.15
N GLU A 278 36.50 6.53 -9.93
CA GLU A 278 35.72 7.74 -9.63
C GLU A 278 34.22 7.49 -9.79
N ALA A 279 33.84 6.79 -10.86
CA ALA A 279 32.42 6.41 -11.05
C ALA A 279 31.91 5.52 -9.90
N HIS A 280 32.71 4.56 -9.46
CA HIS A 280 32.37 3.69 -8.34
C HIS A 280 32.24 4.47 -7.02
N ASP A 281 33.13 5.45 -6.74
CA ASP A 281 33.04 6.29 -5.54
C ASP A 281 31.75 7.11 -5.53
N ILE A 282 31.33 7.64 -6.68
CA ILE A 282 30.07 8.35 -6.82
C ILE A 282 28.88 7.41 -6.52
N ILE A 283 28.88 6.20 -7.10
CA ILE A 283 27.85 5.18 -6.86
C ILE A 283 27.77 4.83 -5.38
N ASP A 284 28.90 4.55 -4.73
CA ASP A 284 28.95 4.23 -3.29
C ASP A 284 28.41 5.39 -2.43
N ASN A 285 28.63 6.63 -2.83
CA ASN A 285 28.08 7.80 -2.16
C ASN A 285 26.56 7.88 -2.34
N ILE A 286 26.03 7.58 -3.53
CA ILE A 286 24.58 7.54 -3.78
C ILE A 286 23.92 6.47 -2.91
N GLU A 287 24.43 5.22 -2.93
CA GLU A 287 23.90 4.11 -2.14
C GLU A 287 23.91 4.44 -0.63
N ARG A 288 25.00 5.05 -0.15
CA ARG A 288 25.15 5.46 1.25
C ARG A 288 24.19 6.59 1.64
N ASP A 289 23.93 7.51 0.74
CA ASP A 289 23.01 8.61 0.98
C ASP A 289 21.56 8.13 1.10
N PHE A 290 21.11 7.24 0.21
CA PHE A 290 19.79 6.61 0.32
C PHE A 290 19.63 5.83 1.62
N LEU A 291 20.65 5.05 2.01
CA LEU A 291 20.61 4.30 3.26
C LEU A 291 20.50 5.23 4.48
N LYS A 292 21.20 6.36 4.50
CA LYS A 292 21.21 7.29 5.64
C LYS A 292 19.99 8.19 5.71
N LYS A 293 19.53 8.70 4.56
CA LYS A 293 18.47 9.72 4.49
C LYS A 293 17.08 9.12 4.37
N ASP A 294 16.96 8.02 3.61
CA ASP A 294 15.69 7.43 3.25
C ASP A 294 15.46 6.05 3.86
N HIS A 295 16.48 5.47 4.54
CA HIS A 295 16.48 4.08 5.02
C HIS A 295 16.21 3.07 3.91
N LEU A 296 16.54 3.44 2.66
CA LEU A 296 16.39 2.64 1.46
C LEU A 296 17.75 2.01 1.10
N GLN A 297 17.79 0.69 1.06
CA GLN A 297 18.98 -0.02 0.58
C GLN A 297 18.93 -0.10 -0.94
N VAL A 298 19.82 0.64 -1.59
CA VAL A 298 19.92 0.67 -3.06
C VAL A 298 21.15 -0.13 -3.50
N THR A 299 21.02 -0.83 -4.61
CA THR A 299 22.15 -1.46 -5.35
C THR A 299 22.13 -0.94 -6.76
N ILE A 300 23.28 -0.43 -7.21
CA ILE A 300 23.40 0.27 -8.48
C ILE A 300 24.27 -0.50 -9.46
N HIS A 301 23.72 -0.77 -10.63
CA HIS A 301 24.48 -1.28 -11.76
C HIS A 301 25.07 -0.12 -12.56
N TYR A 302 26.36 -0.22 -12.91
CA TYR A 302 27.09 0.77 -13.69
C TYR A 302 27.05 0.41 -15.18
N ASP A 303 26.49 1.31 -16.01
CA ASP A 303 26.44 1.16 -17.46
C ASP A 303 27.34 2.21 -18.15
N PRO A 304 28.48 1.80 -18.74
CA PRO A 304 29.37 2.72 -19.45
C PRO A 304 28.79 3.07 -20.83
N ILE A 305 28.53 4.36 -21.06
CA ILE A 305 28.02 4.89 -22.34
C ILE A 305 29.11 5.67 -23.06
N VAL A 306 29.39 5.31 -24.31
CA VAL A 306 30.34 6.03 -25.16
C VAL A 306 29.77 7.42 -25.50
N THR A 307 30.43 8.47 -25.01
CA THR A 307 30.03 9.87 -25.22
C THR A 307 30.92 10.60 -26.22
N SER A 308 32.12 10.06 -26.50
CA SER A 308 33.10 10.66 -27.40
C SER A 308 32.74 10.55 -28.88
N ASP A 309 31.81 9.67 -29.27
CA ASP A 309 31.36 9.50 -30.66
C ASP A 309 30.07 10.28 -30.93
N ALA A 310 30.19 11.40 -31.63
CA ALA A 310 29.05 12.23 -32.01
C ALA A 310 28.01 11.49 -32.86
N ALA A 311 28.38 10.48 -33.65
CA ALA A 311 27.47 9.70 -34.46
C ALA A 311 26.57 8.80 -33.57
N VAL A 312 27.12 8.24 -32.48
CA VAL A 312 26.38 7.47 -31.47
C VAL A 312 25.38 8.38 -30.78
N GLY A 313 25.77 9.57 -30.34
CA GLY A 313 24.88 10.55 -29.70
C GLY A 313 23.70 10.98 -30.58
N ILE A 314 23.96 11.23 -31.89
CA ILE A 314 22.92 11.57 -32.86
C ILE A 314 21.95 10.40 -33.05
N LEU A 315 22.47 9.17 -33.19
CA LEU A 315 21.64 7.98 -33.36
C LEU A 315 20.78 7.76 -32.10
N ARG A 316 21.35 7.89 -30.90
CA ARG A 316 20.62 7.79 -29.64
C ARG A 316 19.44 8.75 -29.58
N SER A 317 19.67 10.02 -29.88
CA SER A 317 18.62 11.04 -29.87
C SER A 317 17.49 10.71 -30.85
N ARG A 318 17.84 10.23 -32.07
CA ARG A 318 16.84 9.84 -33.08
C ARG A 318 16.02 8.62 -32.67
N LEU A 319 16.65 7.61 -32.06
CA LEU A 319 15.97 6.42 -31.59
C LEU A 319 15.03 6.74 -30.42
N MET A 320 15.48 7.58 -29.47
CA MET A 320 14.62 8.05 -28.36
C MET A 320 13.43 8.85 -28.87
N GLU A 321 13.63 9.74 -29.84
CA GLU A 321 12.53 10.50 -30.44
C GLU A 321 11.56 9.57 -31.19
N LYS A 322 12.06 8.59 -31.93
CA LYS A 322 11.24 7.59 -32.63
C LYS A 322 10.42 6.77 -31.63
N ALA A 323 11.00 6.31 -30.52
CA ALA A 323 10.29 5.58 -29.48
C ALA A 323 9.13 6.41 -28.92
N ARG A 324 9.37 7.68 -28.58
CA ARG A 324 8.33 8.61 -28.08
C ARG A 324 7.24 8.91 -29.10
N GLN A 325 7.55 8.94 -30.40
CA GLN A 325 6.54 9.09 -31.48
C GLN A 325 5.67 7.85 -31.63
N MET A 326 6.19 6.66 -31.34
CA MET A 326 5.45 5.41 -31.37
C MET A 326 4.49 5.28 -30.18
N ASP A 327 4.96 5.60 -28.98
CA ASP A 327 4.20 5.75 -27.73
C ASP A 327 5.02 6.60 -26.75
N PRO A 328 4.46 7.67 -26.17
CA PRO A 328 5.19 8.56 -25.26
C PRO A 328 5.80 7.85 -24.04
N ARG A 329 5.31 6.66 -23.69
CA ARG A 329 5.75 5.84 -22.57
C ARG A 329 6.87 4.85 -22.90
N LEU A 330 7.25 4.73 -24.19
CA LEU A 330 8.39 3.90 -24.59
C LEU A 330 9.70 4.65 -24.33
N SER A 331 10.67 3.92 -23.83
CA SER A 331 12.04 4.41 -23.62
C SER A 331 13.09 3.48 -24.23
N ILE A 332 14.28 4.03 -24.43
CA ILE A 332 15.43 3.29 -24.96
C ILE A 332 16.61 3.57 -24.03
N HIS A 333 17.35 2.53 -23.68
CA HIS A 333 18.61 2.64 -22.97
C HIS A 333 19.66 1.62 -23.46
N ASP A 334 20.86 1.72 -22.90
CA ASP A 334 22.01 0.86 -23.18
C ASP A 334 22.36 0.79 -24.67
N LEU A 335 22.29 1.94 -25.37
CA LEU A 335 22.68 1.99 -26.79
C LEU A 335 24.17 1.77 -26.96
N ARG A 336 24.50 0.69 -27.67
CA ARG A 336 25.88 0.32 -28.05
C ARG A 336 25.97 0.09 -29.56
N ILE A 337 27.05 0.57 -30.16
CA ILE A 337 27.35 0.34 -31.57
C ILE A 337 28.61 -0.51 -31.67
N VAL A 338 28.49 -1.68 -32.27
CA VAL A 338 29.63 -2.63 -32.46
C VAL A 338 29.92 -2.76 -33.93
N PRO A 339 30.96 -2.05 -34.44
CA PRO A 339 31.37 -2.15 -35.84
C PRO A 339 31.89 -3.55 -36.18
N GLY A 340 31.52 -4.06 -37.35
CA GLY A 340 32.04 -5.30 -37.93
C GLY A 340 32.40 -5.12 -39.38
N ASP A 341 33.14 -6.10 -39.96
CA ASP A 341 33.64 -6.00 -41.35
C ASP A 341 32.52 -5.97 -42.38
N SER A 342 31.42 -6.67 -42.15
CA SER A 342 30.28 -6.79 -43.10
C SER A 342 29.07 -5.94 -42.71
N HIS A 343 28.85 -5.71 -41.43
CA HIS A 343 27.72 -4.95 -40.88
C HIS A 343 28.11 -4.37 -39.51
N THR A 344 27.34 -3.43 -39.02
CA THR A 344 27.50 -2.80 -37.71
C THR A 344 26.28 -3.15 -36.86
N ASN A 345 26.48 -3.81 -35.71
CA ASN A 345 25.41 -4.10 -34.78
C ASN A 345 25.06 -2.85 -33.98
N VAL A 346 23.76 -2.53 -33.94
CA VAL A 346 23.17 -1.50 -33.09
C VAL A 346 22.37 -2.21 -32.02
N LEU A 347 22.92 -2.26 -30.81
CA LEU A 347 22.32 -2.93 -29.65
C LEU A 347 21.68 -1.87 -28.77
N PHE A 348 20.47 -2.12 -28.31
CA PHE A 348 19.79 -1.28 -27.32
C PHE A 348 18.63 -2.02 -26.70
N ASP A 349 18.18 -1.54 -25.56
CA ASP A 349 17.00 -2.04 -24.86
C ASP A 349 15.80 -1.13 -25.18
N LEU A 350 14.69 -1.76 -25.62
CA LEU A 350 13.40 -1.08 -25.85
C LEU A 350 12.45 -1.45 -24.72
N VAL A 351 12.10 -0.47 -23.89
CA VAL A 351 11.32 -0.68 -22.69
C VAL A 351 9.87 -0.31 -22.91
N PHE A 352 9.01 -1.24 -22.58
CA PHE A 352 7.57 -1.07 -22.60
C PHE A 352 7.05 -0.79 -21.18
N PRO A 353 6.04 0.09 -21.01
CA PRO A 353 5.42 0.29 -19.70
C PRO A 353 4.74 -1.00 -19.23
N ALA A 354 4.58 -1.13 -17.90
CA ALA A 354 3.78 -2.20 -17.32
C ALA A 354 2.35 -2.15 -17.89
N GLY A 355 1.78 -3.32 -18.20
CA GLY A 355 0.42 -3.41 -18.75
C GLY A 355 0.26 -2.91 -20.20
N TYR A 356 1.35 -2.77 -20.96
CA TYR A 356 1.25 -2.37 -22.37
C TYR A 356 0.36 -3.33 -23.17
N THR A 357 -0.72 -2.81 -23.74
CA THR A 357 -1.73 -3.59 -24.50
C THR A 357 -1.54 -3.58 -26.01
N GLY A 358 -0.59 -2.77 -26.52
CA GLY A 358 -0.27 -2.69 -27.95
C GLY A 358 0.50 -3.91 -28.45
N ASP A 359 0.62 -4.03 -29.78
CA ASP A 359 1.42 -5.07 -30.43
C ASP A 359 2.92 -4.78 -30.29
N LYS A 360 3.58 -5.46 -29.36
CA LYS A 360 5.02 -5.32 -29.10
C LYS A 360 5.88 -5.71 -30.30
N ASP A 361 5.49 -6.76 -31.02
CA ASP A 361 6.23 -7.27 -32.18
C ASP A 361 6.17 -6.28 -33.36
N ALA A 362 5.01 -5.67 -33.56
CA ALA A 362 4.85 -4.61 -34.56
C ALA A 362 5.71 -3.38 -34.22
N ARG A 363 5.77 -2.96 -32.95
CA ARG A 363 6.62 -1.85 -32.50
C ARG A 363 8.10 -2.16 -32.65
N LEU A 364 8.49 -3.37 -32.30
CA LEU A 364 9.85 -3.84 -32.47
C LEU A 364 10.27 -3.84 -33.94
N ALA A 365 9.41 -4.36 -34.84
CA ALA A 365 9.66 -4.35 -36.28
C ALA A 365 9.78 -2.93 -36.84
N GLU A 366 8.90 -2.00 -36.38
CA GLU A 366 8.95 -0.59 -36.75
C GLU A 366 10.28 0.06 -36.34
N MET A 367 10.73 -0.19 -35.11
CA MET A 367 12.00 0.33 -34.60
C MET A 367 13.19 -0.24 -35.36
N CYS A 368 13.22 -1.55 -35.62
CA CYS A 368 14.30 -2.17 -36.40
C CYS A 368 14.35 -1.68 -37.84
N ASN A 369 13.21 -1.41 -38.47
CA ASN A 369 13.18 -0.79 -39.80
C ASN A 369 13.74 0.64 -39.73
N PHE A 370 13.37 1.42 -38.72
CA PHE A 370 13.93 2.77 -38.55
C PHE A 370 15.46 2.77 -38.35
N VAL A 371 16.01 1.82 -37.57
CA VAL A 371 17.48 1.64 -37.43
C VAL A 371 18.12 1.41 -38.80
N LYS A 372 17.53 0.55 -39.60
CA LYS A 372 18.03 0.19 -40.94
C LYS A 372 17.96 1.35 -41.94
N GLU A 373 17.00 2.25 -41.78
CA GLU A 373 16.90 3.48 -42.58
C GLU A 373 18.01 4.50 -42.26
N GLN A 374 18.62 4.44 -41.06
CA GLN A 374 19.72 5.34 -40.71
C GLN A 374 21.02 4.99 -41.42
N ASP A 375 21.37 3.71 -41.55
CA ASP A 375 22.47 3.17 -42.36
C ASP A 375 22.10 1.74 -42.79
N PRO A 376 22.13 1.40 -44.10
CA PRO A 376 21.85 0.05 -44.58
C PRO A 376 22.72 -1.06 -43.97
N ARG A 377 23.91 -0.71 -43.43
CA ARG A 377 24.81 -1.64 -42.75
C ARG A 377 24.41 -1.90 -41.30
N TYR A 378 23.47 -1.13 -40.73
CA TYR A 378 23.03 -1.32 -39.37
C TYR A 378 22.19 -2.59 -39.23
N CYS A 379 22.58 -3.44 -38.30
CA CYS A 379 21.87 -4.63 -37.87
C CYS A 379 21.27 -4.36 -36.47
N CYS A 380 19.95 -4.33 -36.39
CA CYS A 380 19.22 -4.02 -35.18
C CYS A 380 19.20 -5.24 -34.24
N MET A 381 19.72 -5.07 -33.04
CA MET A 381 19.75 -6.08 -31.98
C MET A 381 19.06 -5.48 -30.75
N VAL A 382 17.77 -5.76 -30.58
CA VAL A 382 16.95 -5.16 -29.52
C VAL A 382 16.60 -6.18 -28.47
N LYS A 383 16.88 -5.86 -27.23
CA LYS A 383 16.31 -6.53 -26.08
C LYS A 383 15.01 -5.85 -25.71
N VAL A 384 13.93 -6.62 -25.61
CA VAL A 384 12.63 -6.09 -25.19
C VAL A 384 12.53 -6.23 -23.68
N GLU A 385 12.30 -5.12 -23.01
CA GLU A 385 12.15 -5.07 -21.56
C GLU A 385 10.78 -4.51 -21.15
N GLN A 386 10.45 -4.67 -19.89
CA GLN A 386 9.25 -4.10 -19.28
C GLN A 386 9.66 -3.26 -18.07
N SER A 387 9.19 -2.02 -17.99
CA SER A 387 9.38 -1.20 -16.80
C SER A 387 8.67 -1.81 -15.59
N TYR A 388 9.37 -1.87 -14.47
CA TYR A 388 8.83 -2.26 -13.17
C TYR A 388 8.38 -1.05 -12.34
N ALA A 389 8.81 0.16 -12.73
CA ALA A 389 8.45 1.41 -12.09
C ALA A 389 8.17 2.46 -13.15
N SER A 390 7.18 3.32 -12.93
CA SER A 390 6.86 4.42 -13.84
C SER A 390 6.58 5.67 -13.01
N ALA A 391 7.26 6.76 -13.34
CA ALA A 391 6.99 8.08 -12.77
C ALA A 391 5.72 8.74 -13.33
N LEU A 392 5.14 8.20 -14.40
CA LEU A 392 3.92 8.77 -14.98
C LEU A 392 2.72 8.34 -14.14
N PRO A 393 1.86 9.28 -13.68
CA PRO A 393 0.60 8.95 -13.05
C PRO A 393 -0.26 8.12 -14.01
N GLU A 394 -0.95 7.12 -13.48
CA GLU A 394 -2.02 6.46 -14.22
C GLU A 394 -3.06 7.53 -14.58
N GLU A 395 -3.10 7.96 -15.83
CA GLU A 395 -4.24 8.70 -16.35
C GLU A 395 -5.42 7.72 -16.34
N ASP A 396 -6.38 7.99 -15.46
CA ASP A 396 -7.73 7.45 -15.34
C ASP A 396 -8.04 6.21 -16.22
N GLN A 397 -8.05 5.03 -15.56
CA GLN A 397 -8.82 3.88 -16.05
C GLN A 397 -10.23 3.84 -15.44
#